data_b22380ee790b3211790ae2cd31becd2c
#
_entry.id   b22380ee790b3211790ae2cd31becd2c
#
_cell.length_a   1.000
_cell.length_b   1.000
_cell.length_c   1.000
_cell.angle_alpha   90.00
_cell.angle_beta   90.00
_cell.angle_gamma   90.00
#
_symmetry.space_group_name_H-M   'P 1'
#
loop_
_entity.id
_entity.type
_entity.pdbx_description
1 polymer ?
#
loop_
_entity_poly.entity_id
_entity_poly.type
_entity_poly.pdbx_seq_one_letter_code
_entity_poly.pdbx_strand_id
1 'polypeptide(L)'
;MTELKFEQAKCKWDDGLWLCLKISKGYEHAAQSFVFSRKDKPYVAQIKEYRKKRSLDANAYCWKLIGDIADALRASKEDVYLLMLKRYGQGGMVSLEAHQVKQFERAFPYHEKAGEAVLNGKGFYHYRFWVGSSQYDTKEMSILIDGIVDECK
;
A
#
# COMPACT_ATOMS: atom_id res chain seq x y z
N MET A 1 1.65 5.75 -20.51
CA MET A 1 1.33 4.39 -19.98
C MET A 1 -0.18 4.22 -19.99
N THR A 2 -0.69 3.10 -20.50
CA THR A 2 -2.15 2.83 -20.54
C THR A 2 -2.52 2.01 -19.31
N GLU A 3 -3.47 2.49 -18.53
CA GLU A 3 -4.03 1.76 -17.39
C GLU A 3 -5.42 1.23 -17.76
N LEU A 4 -5.65 -0.06 -17.53
CA LEU A 4 -6.92 -0.73 -17.83
C LEU A 4 -7.40 -1.48 -16.58
N LYS A 5 -8.67 -1.31 -16.24
CA LYS A 5 -9.33 -2.11 -15.20
C LYS A 5 -10.14 -3.22 -15.85
N PHE A 6 -10.05 -4.42 -15.29
CA PHE A 6 -10.81 -5.59 -15.77
C PHE A 6 -11.42 -6.36 -14.59
N GLU A 7 -12.47 -7.10 -14.85
CA GLU A 7 -13.25 -7.83 -13.85
C GLU A 7 -13.00 -9.34 -13.91
N GLN A 8 -12.70 -9.86 -15.10
CA GLN A 8 -12.50 -11.29 -15.34
C GLN A 8 -11.37 -11.48 -16.37
N ALA A 9 -10.71 -12.61 -16.28
CA ALA A 9 -9.70 -13.03 -17.23
C ALA A 9 -9.94 -14.46 -17.66
N LYS A 10 -9.63 -14.79 -18.92
CA LYS A 10 -9.61 -16.15 -19.44
C LYS A 10 -8.50 -16.31 -20.47
N CYS A 11 -8.04 -17.54 -20.65
CA CYS A 11 -7.15 -17.88 -21.73
C CYS A 11 -7.92 -18.39 -22.94
N LYS A 12 -7.42 -18.10 -24.14
CA LYS A 12 -7.88 -18.63 -25.42
C LYS A 12 -6.68 -19.13 -26.22
N TRP A 13 -6.76 -20.28 -26.82
CA TRP A 13 -5.82 -20.78 -27.80
C TRP A 13 -6.33 -20.48 -29.21
N ASP A 14 -5.49 -19.82 -30.00
CA ASP A 14 -5.75 -19.56 -31.41
C ASP A 14 -4.45 -19.80 -32.21
N ASP A 15 -3.77 -18.77 -32.69
CA ASP A 15 -2.40 -18.81 -33.23
C ASP A 15 -1.31 -18.78 -32.14
N GLY A 16 -1.69 -18.99 -30.90
CA GLY A 16 -0.91 -18.94 -29.68
C GLY A 16 -1.81 -18.83 -28.46
N LEU A 17 -1.21 -18.69 -27.28
CA LEU A 17 -1.97 -18.46 -26.04
C LEU A 17 -2.32 -16.99 -25.87
N TRP A 18 -3.59 -16.69 -25.82
CA TRP A 18 -4.12 -15.35 -25.58
C TRP A 18 -4.63 -15.20 -24.13
N LEU A 19 -4.27 -14.11 -23.48
CA LEU A 19 -4.92 -13.66 -22.26
C LEU A 19 -6.02 -12.65 -22.62
N CYS A 20 -7.27 -13.05 -22.44
CA CYS A 20 -8.44 -12.21 -22.71
C CYS A 20 -8.93 -11.61 -21.38
N LEU A 21 -9.10 -10.28 -21.35
CA LEU A 21 -9.56 -9.54 -20.18
C LEU A 21 -10.95 -8.97 -20.43
N LYS A 22 -11.89 -9.17 -19.51
CA LYS A 22 -13.19 -8.48 -19.54
C LYS A 22 -13.02 -7.09 -18.93
N ILE A 23 -12.93 -6.09 -19.79
CA ILE A 23 -12.68 -4.70 -19.40
C ILE A 23 -13.87 -4.15 -18.61
N SER A 24 -13.57 -3.46 -17.51
CA SER A 24 -14.57 -2.81 -16.67
C SER A 24 -15.17 -1.60 -17.39
N LYS A 25 -16.45 -1.31 -17.08
CA LYS A 25 -17.17 -0.15 -17.62
C LYS A 25 -16.39 1.15 -17.42
N GLY A 26 -16.28 1.94 -18.49
CA GLY A 26 -15.54 3.20 -18.51
C GLY A 26 -14.07 3.08 -18.97
N TYR A 27 -13.56 1.86 -19.18
CA TYR A 27 -12.21 1.63 -19.70
C TYR A 27 -12.18 1.09 -21.14
N GLU A 28 -13.35 0.91 -21.76
CA GLU A 28 -13.48 0.32 -23.11
C GLU A 28 -12.76 1.16 -24.15
N HIS A 29 -12.94 2.48 -24.12
CA HIS A 29 -12.28 3.39 -25.06
C HIS A 29 -10.74 3.34 -24.91
N ALA A 30 -10.22 3.27 -23.70
CA ALA A 30 -8.77 3.16 -23.47
C ALA A 30 -8.21 1.84 -24.02
N ALA A 31 -8.95 0.74 -23.85
CA ALA A 31 -8.57 -0.57 -24.39
C ALA A 31 -8.57 -0.56 -25.92
N GLN A 32 -9.61 -0.04 -26.55
CA GLN A 32 -9.72 0.09 -28.00
C GLN A 32 -8.61 0.98 -28.57
N SER A 33 -8.37 2.14 -27.94
CA SER A 33 -7.32 3.08 -28.35
C SER A 33 -5.94 2.44 -28.28
N PHE A 34 -5.66 1.64 -27.23
CA PHE A 34 -4.40 0.92 -27.12
C PHE A 34 -4.23 -0.08 -28.25
N VAL A 35 -5.24 -0.92 -28.52
CA VAL A 35 -5.20 -1.92 -29.61
C VAL A 35 -4.99 -1.24 -30.97
N PHE A 36 -5.69 -0.15 -31.23
CA PHE A 36 -5.60 0.58 -32.49
C PHE A 36 -4.24 1.29 -32.68
N SER A 37 -3.68 1.86 -31.62
CA SER A 37 -2.44 2.66 -31.69
C SER A 37 -1.17 1.85 -31.50
N ARG A 38 -1.26 0.56 -31.11
CA ARG A 38 -0.08 -0.27 -30.88
C ARG A 38 0.73 -0.45 -32.17
N LYS A 39 2.06 -0.44 -32.00
CA LYS A 39 3.02 -0.74 -33.08
C LYS A 39 3.36 -2.23 -33.06
N ASP A 40 3.89 -2.71 -34.17
CA ASP A 40 4.38 -4.10 -34.29
C ASP A 40 5.71 -4.28 -33.55
N LYS A 41 5.61 -4.37 -32.23
CA LYS A 41 6.72 -4.61 -31.30
C LYS A 41 6.21 -5.25 -30.00
N PRO A 42 7.06 -5.95 -29.23
CA PRO A 42 6.68 -6.50 -27.94
C PRO A 42 6.26 -5.40 -26.93
N TYR A 43 5.27 -5.72 -26.10
CA TYR A 43 4.82 -4.92 -24.97
C TYR A 43 4.86 -5.73 -23.70
N VAL A 44 5.02 -5.07 -22.56
CA VAL A 44 4.95 -5.67 -21.22
C VAL A 44 3.67 -5.20 -20.54
N ALA A 45 2.88 -6.14 -20.04
CA ALA A 45 1.73 -5.86 -19.18
C ALA A 45 2.06 -6.21 -17.73
N GLN A 46 1.74 -5.31 -16.81
CA GLN A 46 1.81 -5.55 -15.38
C GLN A 46 0.39 -5.60 -14.80
N ILE A 47 0.05 -6.68 -14.13
CA ILE A 47 -1.25 -6.90 -13.53
C ILE A 47 -1.11 -6.87 -12.02
N LYS A 48 -1.93 -6.02 -11.37
CA LYS A 48 -2.01 -5.90 -9.91
C LYS A 48 -3.46 -5.85 -9.47
N GLU A 49 -3.73 -6.22 -8.23
CA GLU A 49 -5.04 -6.06 -7.64
C GLU A 49 -5.49 -4.59 -7.65
N TYR A 50 -6.73 -4.34 -8.09
CA TYR A 50 -7.30 -3.00 -8.03
C TYR A 50 -7.71 -2.66 -6.61
N ARG A 51 -7.11 -1.61 -6.07
CA ARG A 51 -7.51 -1.01 -4.79
C ARG A 51 -8.07 0.37 -5.02
N LYS A 52 -9.25 0.64 -4.51
CA LYS A 52 -9.86 1.98 -4.58
C LYS A 52 -8.99 2.96 -3.79
N LYS A 53 -8.40 3.93 -4.48
CA LYS A 53 -7.61 4.97 -3.82
C LYS A 53 -8.50 5.78 -2.87
N ARG A 54 -7.95 6.14 -1.70
CA ARG A 54 -8.60 7.07 -0.77
C ARG A 54 -8.80 8.44 -1.44
N SER A 55 -9.78 9.19 -0.97
CA SER A 55 -9.97 10.56 -1.44
C SER A 55 -8.85 11.49 -0.92
N LEU A 56 -8.56 12.56 -1.68
CA LEU A 56 -7.66 13.63 -1.22
C LEU A 56 -8.21 14.31 0.04
N ASP A 57 -9.53 14.42 0.14
CA ASP A 57 -10.21 15.01 1.30
C ASP A 57 -9.99 14.18 2.57
N ALA A 58 -10.08 12.84 2.48
CA ALA A 58 -9.79 11.97 3.61
C ALA A 58 -8.33 12.11 4.09
N ASN A 59 -7.40 12.25 3.16
CA ASN A 59 -6.00 12.47 3.52
C ASN A 59 -5.80 13.85 4.19
N ALA A 60 -6.38 14.91 3.64
CA ALA A 60 -6.30 16.25 4.21
C ALA A 60 -6.93 16.31 5.60
N TYR A 61 -8.08 15.65 5.80
CA TYR A 61 -8.76 15.55 7.08
C TYR A 61 -7.90 14.81 8.12
N CYS A 62 -7.29 13.69 7.74
CA CYS A 62 -6.38 12.94 8.62
C CYS A 62 -5.22 13.84 9.10
N TRP A 63 -4.55 14.56 8.19
CA TRP A 63 -3.45 15.45 8.55
C TRP A 63 -3.88 16.67 9.36
N LYS A 64 -5.10 17.15 9.18
CA LYS A 64 -5.66 18.19 10.03
C LYS A 64 -5.81 17.69 11.47
N LEU A 65 -6.41 16.53 11.67
CA LEU A 65 -6.59 15.94 13.01
C LEU A 65 -5.23 15.68 13.70
N ILE A 66 -4.25 15.16 12.96
CA ILE A 66 -2.88 14.98 13.48
C ILE A 66 -2.28 16.31 13.91
N GLY A 67 -2.51 17.37 13.13
CA GLY A 67 -2.08 18.72 13.49
C GLY A 67 -2.72 19.22 14.76
N ASP A 68 -4.03 19.06 14.92
CA ASP A 68 -4.78 19.48 16.11
C ASP A 68 -4.28 18.75 17.37
N ILE A 69 -4.00 17.44 17.28
CA ILE A 69 -3.41 16.66 18.39
C ILE A 69 -1.98 17.13 18.69
N ALA A 70 -1.17 17.35 17.66
CA ALA A 70 0.21 17.80 17.82
C ALA A 70 0.28 19.15 18.54
N ASP A 71 -0.59 20.09 18.17
CA ASP A 71 -0.69 21.40 18.80
C ASP A 71 -1.12 21.27 20.27
N ALA A 72 -2.12 20.43 20.56
CA ALA A 72 -2.62 20.19 21.93
C ALA A 72 -1.56 19.54 22.82
N LEU A 73 -0.77 18.61 22.29
CA LEU A 73 0.28 17.91 23.02
C LEU A 73 1.65 18.61 23.00
N ARG A 74 1.78 19.70 22.26
CA ARG A 74 3.07 20.38 21.99
C ARG A 74 4.13 19.43 21.43
N ALA A 75 3.70 18.52 20.55
CA ALA A 75 4.54 17.52 19.88
C ALA A 75 4.70 17.83 18.39
N SER A 76 5.63 17.14 17.72
CA SER A 76 5.73 17.24 16.26
C SER A 76 4.60 16.45 15.59
N LYS A 77 4.19 16.88 14.38
CA LYS A 77 3.19 16.14 13.59
C LYS A 77 3.69 14.75 13.22
N GLU A 78 4.98 14.61 13.01
CA GLU A 78 5.65 13.36 12.69
C GLU A 78 5.56 12.36 13.84
N ASP A 79 5.77 12.81 15.08
CA ASP A 79 5.66 11.96 16.28
C ASP A 79 4.22 11.51 16.50
N VAL A 80 3.26 12.42 16.37
CA VAL A 80 1.84 12.10 16.48
C VAL A 80 1.42 11.14 15.36
N TYR A 81 1.85 11.39 14.13
CA TYR A 81 1.57 10.49 13.00
C TYR A 81 2.10 9.08 13.24
N LEU A 82 3.35 8.96 13.69
CA LEU A 82 3.93 7.66 14.01
C LEU A 82 3.17 6.95 15.14
N LEU A 83 2.75 7.69 16.16
CA LEU A 83 1.94 7.15 17.25
C LEU A 83 0.59 6.63 16.74
N MET A 84 -0.07 7.38 15.86
CA MET A 84 -1.36 6.97 15.26
C MET A 84 -1.19 5.75 14.33
N LEU A 85 -0.11 5.70 13.56
CA LEU A 85 0.21 4.50 12.77
C LEU A 85 0.43 3.26 13.66
N LYS A 86 1.12 3.41 14.79
CA LYS A 86 1.37 2.31 15.73
C LYS A 86 0.08 1.79 16.38
N ARG A 87 -0.91 2.65 16.61
CA ARG A 87 -2.19 2.29 17.25
C ARG A 87 -3.24 1.80 16.27
N TYR A 88 -3.39 2.45 15.15
CA TYR A 88 -4.52 2.28 14.23
C TYR A 88 -4.12 1.97 12.79
N GLY A 89 -2.84 2.05 12.48
CA GLY A 89 -2.33 1.83 11.13
C GLY A 89 -2.20 0.37 10.76
N GLN A 90 -1.92 0.15 9.48
CA GLN A 90 -1.64 -1.18 8.94
C GLN A 90 -0.18 -1.54 9.15
N GLY A 91 0.09 -2.75 9.61
CA GLY A 91 1.44 -3.21 9.85
C GLY A 91 1.50 -4.70 10.15
N GLY A 92 2.65 -5.15 10.61
CA GLY A 92 2.86 -6.56 10.93
C GLY A 92 4.14 -6.80 11.72
N MET A 93 4.44 -8.09 11.88
CA MET A 93 5.71 -8.55 12.44
C MET A 93 6.44 -9.43 11.43
N VAL A 94 7.75 -9.34 11.43
CA VAL A 94 8.63 -10.14 10.59
C VAL A 94 9.86 -10.58 11.36
N SER A 95 10.37 -11.78 11.05
CA SER A 95 11.64 -12.28 11.55
C SER A 95 12.64 -12.32 10.40
N LEU A 96 13.78 -11.69 10.58
CA LEU A 96 14.78 -11.47 9.54
C LEU A 96 16.14 -12.04 9.97
N GLU A 97 16.87 -12.61 9.03
CA GLU A 97 18.30 -12.87 9.21
C GLU A 97 19.08 -11.56 9.08
N ALA A 98 20.28 -11.51 9.66
CA ALA A 98 21.11 -10.30 9.73
C ALA A 98 21.34 -9.63 8.36
N HIS A 99 21.49 -10.42 7.28
CA HIS A 99 21.73 -9.90 5.93
C HIS A 99 20.50 -9.22 5.30
N GLN A 100 19.28 -9.50 5.80
CA GLN A 100 18.02 -8.95 5.30
C GLN A 100 17.63 -7.63 5.98
N VAL A 101 18.20 -7.34 7.16
CA VAL A 101 17.80 -6.21 8.01
C VAL A 101 17.91 -4.87 7.25
N LYS A 102 19.06 -4.58 6.64
CA LYS A 102 19.27 -3.32 5.93
C LYS A 102 18.29 -3.08 4.78
N GLN A 103 17.95 -4.15 4.04
CA GLN A 103 16.99 -4.05 2.94
C GLN A 103 15.58 -3.80 3.47
N PHE A 104 15.22 -4.48 4.56
CA PHE A 104 13.93 -4.29 5.22
C PHE A 104 13.77 -2.87 5.77
N GLU A 105 14.75 -2.34 6.51
CA GLU A 105 14.71 -0.99 7.07
C GLU A 105 14.56 0.10 6.00
N ARG A 106 15.14 -0.12 4.82
CA ARG A 106 14.97 0.78 3.66
C ARG A 106 13.57 0.70 3.05
N ALA A 107 12.99 -0.50 3.01
CA ALA A 107 11.66 -0.73 2.44
C ALA A 107 10.54 -0.27 3.37
N PHE A 108 10.75 -0.35 4.70
CA PHE A 108 9.77 0.00 5.72
C PHE A 108 10.36 1.06 6.67
N PRO A 109 10.21 2.36 6.34
CA PRO A 109 10.76 3.44 7.15
C PRO A 109 10.15 3.53 8.55
N TYR A 110 8.92 3.02 8.75
CA TYR A 110 8.26 2.95 10.06
C TYR A 110 8.41 1.55 10.62
N HIS A 111 9.46 1.30 11.37
CA HIS A 111 9.75 0.01 11.98
C HIS A 111 10.31 0.16 13.39
N GLU A 112 10.28 -0.94 14.13
CA GLU A 112 10.78 -1.02 15.49
C GLU A 112 11.31 -2.43 15.75
N LYS A 113 12.53 -2.54 16.27
CA LYS A 113 13.10 -3.83 16.66
C LYS A 113 12.36 -4.35 17.89
N ALA A 114 11.75 -5.52 17.79
CA ALA A 114 10.96 -6.13 18.85
C ALA A 114 11.74 -7.17 19.67
N GLY A 115 12.82 -7.72 19.11
CA GLY A 115 13.65 -8.71 19.83
C GLY A 115 14.62 -9.45 18.91
N GLU A 116 15.29 -10.42 19.51
CA GLU A 116 16.23 -11.32 18.84
C GLU A 116 15.98 -12.76 19.29
N ALA A 117 16.24 -13.71 18.41
CA ALA A 117 16.21 -15.13 18.72
C ALA A 117 17.30 -15.88 17.96
N VAL A 118 17.72 -17.01 18.50
CA VAL A 118 18.62 -17.94 17.81
C VAL A 118 17.86 -19.25 17.62
N LEU A 119 17.78 -19.70 16.36
CA LEU A 119 17.15 -20.96 16.00
C LEU A 119 18.10 -21.75 15.10
N ASN A 120 18.41 -22.98 15.49
CA ASN A 120 19.34 -23.87 14.76
C ASN A 120 20.69 -23.21 14.44
N GLY A 121 21.27 -22.45 15.39
CA GLY A 121 22.52 -21.75 15.23
C GLY A 121 22.48 -20.48 14.37
N LYS A 122 21.31 -20.08 13.87
CA LYS A 122 21.10 -18.84 13.11
C LYS A 122 20.44 -17.79 13.98
N GLY A 123 20.94 -16.55 13.91
CA GLY A 123 20.34 -15.40 14.57
C GLY A 123 19.22 -14.79 13.74
N PHE A 124 18.11 -14.48 14.38
CA PHE A 124 16.97 -13.80 13.82
C PHE A 124 16.67 -12.54 14.60
N TYR A 125 16.29 -11.50 13.86
CA TYR A 125 15.86 -10.22 14.40
C TYR A 125 14.36 -10.06 14.15
N HIS A 126 13.59 -9.79 15.20
CA HIS A 126 12.15 -9.57 15.10
C HIS A 126 11.89 -8.08 15.00
N TYR A 127 11.13 -7.69 13.98
CA TYR A 127 10.71 -6.32 13.74
C TYR A 127 9.19 -6.22 13.71
N ARG A 128 8.68 -5.14 14.31
CA ARG A 128 7.35 -4.61 13.99
C ARG A 128 7.54 -3.55 12.93
N PHE A 129 6.60 -3.46 11.99
CA PHE A 129 6.61 -2.43 10.97
C PHE A 129 5.21 -1.92 10.69
N TRP A 130 5.13 -0.71 10.20
CA TRP A 130 3.90 -0.05 9.80
C TRP A 130 4.05 0.50 8.39
N VAL A 131 2.96 0.40 7.63
CA VAL A 131 2.87 0.96 6.28
C VAL A 131 2.39 2.41 6.39
N GLY A 132 3.04 3.32 5.70
CA GLY A 132 2.61 4.72 5.65
C GLY A 132 1.23 4.87 5.00
N SER A 133 0.41 5.77 5.52
CA SER A 133 -0.98 5.98 5.07
C SER A 133 -1.09 6.39 3.59
N SER A 134 0.00 6.79 2.96
CA SER A 134 0.02 7.05 1.51
C SER A 134 -0.35 5.83 0.65
N GLN A 135 -0.19 4.63 1.20
CA GLN A 135 -0.49 3.36 0.52
C GLN A 135 -1.86 2.78 0.90
N TYR A 136 -2.60 3.43 1.81
CA TYR A 136 -3.88 2.94 2.29
C TYR A 136 -4.98 3.05 1.24
N ASP A 137 -5.83 2.03 1.19
CA ASP A 137 -7.11 2.10 0.51
C ASP A 137 -8.15 2.89 1.34
N THR A 138 -9.38 3.00 0.82
CA THR A 138 -10.45 3.75 1.49
C THR A 138 -10.81 3.18 2.86
N LYS A 139 -10.82 1.84 3.01
CA LYS A 139 -11.17 1.16 4.26
C LYS A 139 -10.08 1.33 5.30
N GLU A 140 -8.85 1.09 4.92
CA GLU A 140 -7.67 1.24 5.79
C GLU A 140 -7.54 2.69 6.28
N MET A 141 -7.82 3.66 5.40
CA MET A 141 -7.81 5.08 5.76
C MET A 141 -8.95 5.45 6.70
N SER A 142 -10.15 4.88 6.53
CA SER A 142 -11.25 5.08 7.48
C SER A 142 -10.90 4.58 8.88
N ILE A 143 -10.30 3.40 8.98
CA ILE A 143 -9.88 2.83 10.27
C ILE A 143 -8.89 3.76 10.98
N LEU A 144 -7.90 4.28 10.24
CA LEU A 144 -6.93 5.23 10.79
C LEU A 144 -7.60 6.52 11.27
N ILE A 145 -8.47 7.11 10.45
CA ILE A 145 -9.19 8.35 10.79
C ILE A 145 -10.10 8.16 12.01
N ASP A 146 -10.87 7.08 12.06
CA ASP A 146 -11.76 6.77 13.17
C ASP A 146 -10.98 6.65 14.48
N GLY A 147 -9.81 5.98 14.45
CA GLY A 147 -8.91 5.89 15.59
C GLY A 147 -8.37 7.26 16.02
N ILE A 148 -7.96 8.11 15.09
CA ILE A 148 -7.48 9.46 15.39
C ILE A 148 -8.61 10.34 15.97
N VAL A 149 -9.83 10.23 15.46
CA VAL A 149 -11.01 10.93 16.00
C VAL A 149 -11.29 10.52 17.44
N ASP A 150 -11.13 9.24 17.78
CA ASP A 150 -11.29 8.75 19.14
C ASP A 150 -10.23 9.33 20.10
N GLU A 151 -9.02 9.56 19.64
CA GLU A 151 -7.96 10.23 20.42
C GLU A 151 -8.21 11.74 20.62
N CYS A 152 -9.06 12.36 19.80
CA CYS A 152 -9.42 13.77 19.94
C CYS A 152 -10.53 14.03 21.00
N LYS A 153 -11.14 12.99 21.55
CA LYS A 153 -12.22 13.07 22.55
C LYS A 153 -11.67 13.19 23.96
#